data_76b89099e0a4e45efe2818113b1ecd03
#
_entry.id   76b89099e0a4e45efe2818113b1ecd03
#
_cell.length_a   1.000
_cell.length_b   1.000
_cell.length_c   1.000
_cell.angle_alpha   90.00
_cell.angle_beta   90.00
_cell.angle_gamma   90.00
#
_symmetry.space_group_name_H-M   'P 1'
#
loop_
_entity.id
_entity.type
_entity.pdbx_description
1 polymer ?
#
loop_
_entity_poly.entity_id
_entity_poly.type
_entity_poly.pdbx_seq_one_letter_code
_entity_poly.pdbx_strand_id
1 'polypeptide(L)'
;VTGRVAGKVALITGAARGIGRAQAVRLAQEGADIVALDVCAPVDTVVVPHSTLDDLEHTADQVRDTGAKIHTEIVDVRDLDGVQAATDRGVRRLGRLDVVCATAGITSRAMALDLTEMAWRTMLDVNLTGVWHTCRAAAPHLIAQGGGAIVLTNSIAGLRGLVGVAHYTAAKHGVVGLMQSLAKELAPHNVRVNCVHPTNVDTPLIQNDAVRSAFRPGLGRTPTRAEFAEAALRMNMLAVPWVEPVDVANAALFLASDEARYITAVTLPVDAGAIQR
;
A
#
# COMPACT_ATOMS: atom_id res chain seq x y z
N VAL A 1 -17.38 -7.57 -21.81
CA VAL A 1 -17.64 -7.13 -20.43
C VAL A 1 -16.75 -5.93 -20.18
N THR A 2 -17.35 -4.77 -19.97
CA THR A 2 -16.60 -3.58 -19.54
C THR A 2 -16.08 -3.87 -18.12
N GLY A 3 -14.79 -3.69 -17.87
CA GLY A 3 -14.16 -3.91 -16.56
C GLY A 3 -14.74 -2.97 -15.49
N ARG A 4 -14.60 -3.35 -14.22
CA ARG A 4 -15.18 -2.66 -13.04
C ARG A 4 -14.65 -1.23 -12.83
N VAL A 5 -13.51 -0.90 -13.44
CA VAL A 5 -12.88 0.44 -13.44
C VAL A 5 -12.49 0.89 -14.86
N ALA A 6 -13.24 0.40 -15.87
CA ALA A 6 -12.98 0.73 -17.27
C ALA A 6 -13.01 2.22 -17.53
N GLY A 7 -11.98 2.74 -18.23
CA GLY A 7 -11.84 4.16 -18.57
C GLY A 7 -11.44 5.06 -17.40
N LYS A 8 -11.16 4.51 -16.22
CA LYS A 8 -10.60 5.23 -15.07
C LYS A 8 -9.08 5.27 -15.15
N VAL A 9 -8.48 6.21 -14.43
CA VAL A 9 -7.02 6.30 -14.22
C VAL A 9 -6.75 6.13 -12.73
N ALA A 10 -5.83 5.22 -12.40
CA ALA A 10 -5.42 4.93 -11.04
C ALA A 10 -3.96 5.34 -10.78
N LEU A 11 -3.73 6.11 -9.72
CA LEU A 11 -2.41 6.43 -9.20
C LEU A 11 -2.07 5.45 -8.06
N ILE A 12 -0.88 4.83 -8.15
CA ILE A 12 -0.42 3.86 -7.15
C ILE A 12 0.99 4.23 -6.70
N THR A 13 1.20 4.42 -5.40
CA THR A 13 2.53 4.57 -4.79
C THR A 13 3.04 3.23 -4.27
N GLY A 14 4.36 3.00 -4.32
CA GLY A 14 4.96 1.71 -4.01
C GLY A 14 4.65 0.66 -5.08
N ALA A 15 4.55 1.08 -6.34
CA ALA A 15 4.04 0.28 -7.44
C ALA A 15 5.03 -0.73 -8.02
N ALA A 16 6.32 -0.63 -7.69
CA ALA A 16 7.35 -1.47 -8.29
C ALA A 16 7.20 -2.96 -7.94
N ARG A 17 6.60 -3.31 -6.79
CA ARG A 17 6.49 -4.72 -6.36
C ARG A 17 5.36 -4.97 -5.36
N GLY A 18 5.19 -6.23 -4.96
CA GLY A 18 4.29 -6.65 -3.89
C GLY A 18 2.85 -6.21 -4.10
N ILE A 19 2.25 -5.60 -3.09
CA ILE A 19 0.84 -5.17 -3.12
C ILE A 19 0.62 -4.08 -4.17
N GLY A 20 1.53 -3.10 -4.29
CA GLY A 20 1.38 -2.01 -5.26
C GLY A 20 1.40 -2.52 -6.71
N ARG A 21 2.32 -3.44 -7.04
CA ARG A 21 2.31 -4.13 -8.35
C ARG A 21 1.00 -4.88 -8.59
N ALA A 22 0.56 -5.66 -7.59
CA ALA A 22 -0.69 -6.42 -7.71
C ALA A 22 -1.91 -5.50 -7.91
N GLN A 23 -1.96 -4.35 -7.25
CA GLN A 23 -3.00 -3.34 -7.46
C GLN A 23 -2.93 -2.74 -8.86
N ALA A 24 -1.73 -2.39 -9.36
CA ALA A 24 -1.54 -1.85 -10.70
C ALA A 24 -2.05 -2.82 -11.76
N VAL A 25 -1.60 -4.07 -11.71
CA VAL A 25 -2.00 -5.11 -12.66
C VAL A 25 -3.50 -5.42 -12.55
N ARG A 26 -4.03 -5.56 -11.32
CA ARG A 26 -5.43 -5.93 -11.12
C ARG A 26 -6.40 -4.83 -11.56
N LEU A 27 -6.08 -3.56 -11.32
CA LEU A 27 -6.88 -2.43 -11.81
C LEU A 27 -6.79 -2.31 -13.34
N ALA A 28 -5.61 -2.56 -13.93
CA ALA A 28 -5.42 -2.57 -15.37
C ALA A 28 -6.22 -3.68 -16.06
N GLN A 29 -6.25 -4.89 -15.50
CA GLN A 29 -7.10 -6.01 -15.96
C GLN A 29 -8.58 -5.66 -16.00
N GLU A 30 -9.01 -4.72 -15.16
CA GLU A 30 -10.40 -4.22 -15.10
C GLU A 30 -10.58 -2.88 -15.85
N GLY A 31 -9.60 -2.54 -16.70
CA GLY A 31 -9.71 -1.46 -17.70
C GLY A 31 -9.28 -0.08 -17.22
N ALA A 32 -8.54 0.04 -16.13
CA ALA A 32 -7.93 1.31 -15.72
C ALA A 32 -6.57 1.52 -16.39
N ASP A 33 -6.25 2.75 -16.75
CA ASP A 33 -4.88 3.19 -17.03
C ASP A 33 -4.16 3.53 -15.71
N ILE A 34 -2.83 3.40 -15.67
CA ILE A 34 -2.05 3.41 -14.43
C ILE A 34 -1.00 4.55 -14.41
N VAL A 35 -0.97 5.30 -13.30
CA VAL A 35 0.18 6.13 -12.89
C VAL A 35 0.89 5.39 -11.74
N ALA A 36 2.09 4.91 -12.00
CA ALA A 36 2.86 4.09 -11.06
C ALA A 36 4.05 4.88 -10.51
N LEU A 37 4.05 5.10 -9.20
CA LEU A 37 5.10 5.83 -8.49
C LEU A 37 5.85 4.87 -7.56
N ASP A 38 7.19 4.92 -7.58
CA ASP A 38 8.03 4.18 -6.63
C ASP A 38 9.36 4.92 -6.43
N VAL A 39 10.01 4.69 -5.29
CA VAL A 39 11.31 5.30 -5.00
C VAL A 39 12.44 4.58 -5.72
N CYS A 40 12.32 3.29 -5.99
CA CYS A 40 13.32 2.43 -6.62
C CYS A 40 14.73 2.58 -6.04
N ALA A 41 14.82 2.80 -4.73
CA ALA A 41 16.08 3.05 -4.03
C ALA A 41 16.05 2.53 -2.58
N PRO A 42 17.21 2.30 -1.96
CA PRO A 42 17.32 1.95 -0.56
C PRO A 42 16.74 3.03 0.38
N VAL A 43 16.22 2.57 1.53
CA VAL A 43 15.85 3.42 2.67
C VAL A 43 16.73 3.03 3.85
N ASP A 44 17.54 3.96 4.35
CA ASP A 44 18.69 3.70 5.25
C ASP A 44 18.38 2.91 6.52
N THR A 45 17.19 3.03 7.07
CA THR A 45 16.81 2.36 8.32
C THR A 45 16.14 0.99 8.12
N VAL A 46 16.12 0.50 6.88
CA VAL A 46 15.37 -0.70 6.48
C VAL A 46 16.32 -1.75 5.93
N VAL A 47 16.38 -2.91 6.57
CA VAL A 47 17.26 -4.04 6.20
C VAL A 47 16.61 -5.05 5.24
N VAL A 48 15.38 -4.80 4.79
CA VAL A 48 14.70 -5.69 3.83
C VAL A 48 15.09 -5.33 2.39
N PRO A 49 14.99 -6.25 1.44
CA PRO A 49 15.25 -5.92 0.03
C PRO A 49 14.44 -4.69 -0.42
N HIS A 50 15.05 -3.81 -1.17
CA HIS A 50 14.42 -2.60 -1.72
C HIS A 50 13.92 -2.86 -3.15
N SER A 51 12.99 -2.00 -3.61
CA SER A 51 12.56 -1.99 -5.01
C SER A 51 13.66 -1.43 -5.92
N THR A 52 13.67 -1.88 -7.16
CA THR A 52 14.61 -1.46 -8.19
C THR A 52 13.88 -0.87 -9.40
N LEU A 53 14.65 -0.27 -10.31
CA LEU A 53 14.12 0.18 -11.61
C LEU A 53 13.54 -0.99 -12.41
N ASP A 54 14.22 -2.12 -12.41
CA ASP A 54 13.77 -3.33 -13.09
C ASP A 54 12.45 -3.85 -12.50
N ASP A 55 12.26 -3.72 -11.19
CA ASP A 55 10.99 -4.05 -10.55
C ASP A 55 9.85 -3.17 -11.06
N LEU A 56 10.08 -1.85 -11.22
CA LEU A 56 9.07 -0.92 -11.71
C LEU A 56 8.78 -1.15 -13.20
N GLU A 57 9.80 -1.40 -14.02
CA GLU A 57 9.62 -1.73 -15.42
C GLU A 57 8.86 -3.06 -15.60
N HIS A 58 9.18 -4.08 -14.78
CA HIS A 58 8.42 -5.32 -14.79
C HIS A 58 6.94 -5.10 -14.44
N THR A 59 6.62 -4.18 -13.52
CA THR A 59 5.22 -3.79 -13.28
C THR A 59 4.62 -3.12 -14.51
N ALA A 60 5.39 -2.26 -15.18
CA ALA A 60 4.92 -1.58 -16.38
C ALA A 60 4.61 -2.55 -17.52
N ASP A 61 5.46 -3.56 -17.71
CA ASP A 61 5.23 -4.60 -18.73
C ASP A 61 3.96 -5.40 -18.43
N GLN A 62 3.77 -5.84 -17.19
CA GLN A 62 2.55 -6.56 -16.80
C GLN A 62 1.28 -5.73 -17.00
N VAL A 63 1.33 -4.42 -16.79
CA VAL A 63 0.19 -3.52 -17.06
C VAL A 63 -0.03 -3.39 -18.57
N ARG A 64 1.02 -3.20 -19.37
CA ARG A 64 0.94 -3.14 -20.85
C ARG A 64 0.36 -4.42 -21.45
N ASP A 65 0.70 -5.58 -20.90
CA ASP A 65 0.18 -6.89 -21.33
C ASP A 65 -1.35 -7.00 -21.17
N THR A 66 -1.98 -6.19 -20.30
CA THR A 66 -3.44 -6.09 -20.20
C THR A 66 -4.08 -5.20 -21.29
N GLY A 67 -3.27 -4.47 -22.06
CA GLY A 67 -3.72 -3.46 -23.01
C GLY A 67 -3.91 -2.07 -22.41
N ALA A 68 -3.69 -1.88 -21.11
CA ALA A 68 -3.81 -0.59 -20.43
C ALA A 68 -2.54 0.27 -20.66
N LYS A 69 -2.73 1.60 -20.57
CA LYS A 69 -1.60 2.54 -20.59
C LYS A 69 -1.01 2.65 -19.18
N ILE A 70 0.30 2.87 -19.13
CA ILE A 70 1.00 3.14 -17.88
C ILE A 70 1.97 4.31 -18.03
N HIS A 71 2.02 5.16 -17.01
CA HIS A 71 3.04 6.18 -16.80
C HIS A 71 3.78 5.90 -15.50
N THR A 72 5.10 5.74 -15.56
CA THR A 72 5.95 5.42 -14.41
C THR A 72 6.77 6.66 -14.01
N GLU A 73 6.95 6.89 -12.72
CA GLU A 73 7.80 7.95 -12.18
C GLU A 73 8.59 7.44 -10.96
N ILE A 74 9.84 7.85 -10.86
CA ILE A 74 10.68 7.59 -9.70
C ILE A 74 10.54 8.76 -8.75
N VAL A 75 9.95 8.50 -7.58
CA VAL A 75 9.74 9.53 -6.57
C VAL A 75 9.66 8.93 -5.17
N ASP A 76 10.27 9.60 -4.22
CA ASP A 76 10.14 9.29 -2.79
C ASP A 76 8.87 9.96 -2.24
N VAL A 77 8.01 9.18 -1.61
CA VAL A 77 6.77 9.70 -1.00
C VAL A 77 7.02 10.69 0.14
N ARG A 78 8.25 10.76 0.66
CA ARG A 78 8.67 11.77 1.65
C ARG A 78 8.84 13.17 1.05
N ASP A 79 9.06 13.26 -0.26
CA ASP A 79 9.18 14.52 -1.01
C ASP A 79 7.82 14.94 -1.57
N LEU A 80 7.15 15.88 -0.88
CA LEU A 80 5.84 16.38 -1.28
C LEU A 80 5.86 17.02 -2.67
N ASP A 81 6.84 17.86 -2.96
CA ASP A 81 6.92 18.58 -4.23
C ASP A 81 7.17 17.60 -5.39
N GLY A 82 8.03 16.59 -5.15
CA GLY A 82 8.27 15.50 -6.08
C GLY A 82 7.01 14.68 -6.36
N VAL A 83 6.26 14.30 -5.31
CA VAL A 83 4.98 13.55 -5.45
C VAL A 83 3.94 14.39 -6.21
N GLN A 84 3.82 15.68 -5.90
CA GLN A 84 2.90 16.57 -6.61
C GLN A 84 3.25 16.65 -8.10
N ALA A 85 4.53 16.93 -8.41
CA ALA A 85 4.99 17.06 -9.79
C ALA A 85 4.82 15.74 -10.58
N ALA A 86 5.11 14.59 -9.97
CA ALA A 86 4.91 13.28 -10.59
C ALA A 86 3.43 12.97 -10.84
N THR A 87 2.55 13.27 -9.87
CA THR A 87 1.09 13.14 -10.02
C THR A 87 0.59 14.01 -11.16
N ASP A 88 0.98 15.28 -11.22
CA ASP A 88 0.58 16.20 -12.28
C ASP A 88 1.04 15.74 -13.67
N ARG A 89 2.27 15.18 -13.79
CA ARG A 89 2.74 14.61 -15.07
C ARG A 89 1.92 13.40 -15.48
N GLY A 90 1.63 12.49 -14.55
CA GLY A 90 0.80 11.32 -14.80
C GLY A 90 -0.61 11.69 -15.27
N VAL A 91 -1.26 12.63 -14.55
CA VAL A 91 -2.60 13.12 -14.91
C VAL A 91 -2.58 13.80 -16.28
N ARG A 92 -1.61 14.66 -16.58
CA ARG A 92 -1.48 15.26 -17.92
C ARG A 92 -1.29 14.22 -19.02
N ARG A 93 -0.56 13.14 -18.74
CA ARG A 93 -0.27 12.08 -19.72
C ARG A 93 -1.47 11.20 -20.01
N LEU A 94 -2.28 10.89 -19.00
CA LEU A 94 -3.43 9.98 -19.10
C LEU A 94 -4.77 10.69 -19.13
N GLY A 95 -4.81 12.02 -18.90
CA GLY A 95 -5.96 12.89 -19.11
C GLY A 95 -6.90 13.04 -17.90
N ARG A 96 -6.79 12.21 -16.86
CA ARG A 96 -7.68 12.22 -15.68
C ARG A 96 -7.04 11.51 -14.48
N LEU A 97 -7.71 11.59 -13.33
CA LEU A 97 -7.41 10.75 -12.15
C LEU A 97 -8.74 10.40 -11.45
N ASP A 98 -8.96 9.13 -11.16
CA ASP A 98 -10.20 8.63 -10.56
C ASP A 98 -9.97 7.80 -9.30
N VAL A 99 -8.82 7.13 -9.23
CA VAL A 99 -8.48 6.20 -8.14
C VAL A 99 -7.08 6.50 -7.62
N VAL A 100 -6.91 6.44 -6.32
CA VAL A 100 -5.60 6.54 -5.66
C VAL A 100 -5.41 5.34 -4.73
N CYS A 101 -4.32 4.60 -4.92
CA CYS A 101 -3.85 3.58 -3.99
C CYS A 101 -2.56 4.06 -3.32
N ALA A 102 -2.66 4.61 -2.12
CA ALA A 102 -1.50 5.00 -1.32
C ALA A 102 -0.93 3.75 -0.64
N THR A 103 0.04 3.10 -1.31
CA THR A 103 0.52 1.76 -0.92
C THR A 103 1.99 1.74 -0.54
N ALA A 104 2.77 2.76 -0.89
CA ALA A 104 4.16 2.88 -0.47
C ALA A 104 4.29 2.69 1.05
N GLY A 105 5.23 1.84 1.46
CA GLY A 105 5.44 1.56 2.88
C GLY A 105 6.66 0.69 3.12
N ILE A 106 7.21 0.85 4.30
CA ILE A 106 8.38 0.12 4.81
C ILE A 106 8.05 -0.56 6.13
N THR A 107 8.87 -1.52 6.52
CA THR A 107 8.86 -2.10 7.87
C THR A 107 10.28 -2.32 8.37
N SER A 108 10.47 -2.16 9.67
CA SER A 108 11.66 -2.56 10.40
C SER A 108 11.24 -3.03 11.80
N ARG A 109 12.13 -3.70 12.53
CA ARG A 109 11.80 -4.28 13.83
C ARG A 109 12.83 -3.90 14.88
N ALA A 110 12.34 -3.40 16.02
CA ALA A 110 13.07 -3.21 17.26
C ALA A 110 12.07 -3.10 18.41
N MET A 111 12.48 -3.42 19.63
CA MET A 111 11.66 -3.11 20.81
C MET A 111 11.51 -1.59 20.93
N ALA A 112 10.39 -1.12 21.48
CA ALA A 112 10.05 0.30 21.49
C ALA A 112 11.13 1.18 22.14
N LEU A 113 11.78 0.67 23.19
CA LEU A 113 12.81 1.39 23.93
C LEU A 113 14.19 1.33 23.25
N ASP A 114 14.39 0.44 22.27
CA ASP A 114 15.63 0.28 21.51
C ASP A 114 15.58 0.97 20.14
N LEU A 115 14.44 1.57 19.79
CA LEU A 115 14.29 2.31 18.54
C LEU A 115 15.17 3.56 18.52
N THR A 116 15.97 3.71 17.47
CA THR A 116 16.66 4.98 17.24
C THR A 116 15.65 6.03 16.76
N GLU A 117 15.94 7.30 17.06
CA GLU A 117 15.11 8.41 16.59
C GLU A 117 15.01 8.45 15.06
N MET A 118 16.10 8.14 14.36
CA MET A 118 16.12 8.05 12.90
C MET A 118 15.17 6.95 12.38
N ALA A 119 15.20 5.73 12.96
CA ALA A 119 14.30 4.66 12.57
C ALA A 119 12.82 5.03 12.84
N TRP A 120 12.55 5.69 13.97
CA TRP A 120 11.23 6.22 14.30
C TRP A 120 10.74 7.22 13.26
N ARG A 121 11.53 8.26 12.97
CA ARG A 121 11.18 9.30 12.01
C ARG A 121 10.99 8.74 10.61
N THR A 122 11.94 7.96 10.11
CA THR A 122 11.84 7.37 8.76
C THR A 122 10.57 6.52 8.61
N MET A 123 10.19 5.77 9.66
CA MET A 123 8.96 4.98 9.65
C MET A 123 7.71 5.85 9.53
N LEU A 124 7.62 6.93 10.29
CA LEU A 124 6.52 7.89 10.22
C LEU A 124 6.51 8.64 8.89
N ASP A 125 7.68 9.08 8.43
CA ASP A 125 7.81 9.87 7.21
C ASP A 125 7.33 9.08 5.98
N VAL A 126 7.67 7.79 5.88
CA VAL A 126 7.19 6.97 4.76
C VAL A 126 5.74 6.52 4.96
N ASN A 127 5.43 5.89 6.13
CA ASN A 127 4.15 5.16 6.29
C ASN A 127 2.97 6.04 6.72
N LEU A 128 3.20 7.28 7.14
CA LEU A 128 2.13 8.24 7.53
C LEU A 128 2.23 9.53 6.72
N THR A 129 3.35 10.24 6.80
CA THR A 129 3.53 11.51 6.07
C THR A 129 3.46 11.30 4.57
N GLY A 130 4.12 10.25 4.03
CA GLY A 130 4.09 9.91 2.61
C GLY A 130 2.69 9.50 2.11
N VAL A 131 1.87 8.87 2.96
CA VAL A 131 0.45 8.61 2.65
C VAL A 131 -0.32 9.92 2.54
N TRP A 132 -0.11 10.85 3.48
CA TRP A 132 -0.71 12.17 3.43
C TRP A 132 -0.24 12.97 2.21
N HIS A 133 1.07 12.96 1.87
CA HIS A 133 1.61 13.60 0.66
C HIS A 133 0.92 13.07 -0.60
N THR A 134 0.75 11.75 -0.70
CA THR A 134 0.04 11.11 -1.82
C THR A 134 -1.40 11.60 -1.92
N CYS A 135 -2.13 11.64 -0.80
CA CYS A 135 -3.51 12.14 -0.77
C CYS A 135 -3.58 13.63 -1.12
N ARG A 136 -2.67 14.44 -0.57
CA ARG A 136 -2.60 15.88 -0.82
C ARG A 136 -2.33 16.21 -2.28
N ALA A 137 -1.43 15.48 -2.91
CA ALA A 137 -1.11 15.65 -4.33
C ALA A 137 -2.27 15.24 -5.24
N ALA A 138 -2.98 14.18 -4.89
CA ALA A 138 -4.01 13.59 -5.75
C ALA A 138 -5.41 14.21 -5.57
N ALA A 139 -5.76 14.64 -4.35
CA ALA A 139 -7.13 15.12 -4.04
C ALA A 139 -7.62 16.27 -4.93
N PRO A 140 -6.80 17.29 -5.30
CA PRO A 140 -7.25 18.34 -6.21
C PRO A 140 -7.71 17.82 -7.58
N HIS A 141 -7.03 16.79 -8.11
CA HIS A 141 -7.39 16.17 -9.38
C HIS A 141 -8.71 15.39 -9.29
N LEU A 142 -8.92 14.64 -8.18
CA LEU A 142 -10.17 13.93 -7.93
C LEU A 142 -11.35 14.92 -7.79
N ILE A 143 -11.15 16.03 -7.07
CA ILE A 143 -12.16 17.08 -6.90
C ILE A 143 -12.50 17.71 -8.25
N ALA A 144 -11.48 18.06 -9.04
CA ALA A 144 -11.66 18.64 -10.38
C ALA A 144 -12.38 17.68 -11.34
N GLN A 145 -12.22 16.36 -11.15
CA GLN A 145 -12.90 15.31 -11.92
C GLN A 145 -14.36 15.10 -11.48
N GLY A 146 -14.78 15.67 -10.34
CA GLY A 146 -16.14 15.54 -9.79
C GLY A 146 -16.33 14.34 -8.85
N GLY A 147 -15.26 13.70 -8.44
CA GLY A 147 -15.28 12.58 -7.47
C GLY A 147 -14.19 11.56 -7.72
N GLY A 148 -14.17 10.51 -6.90
CA GLY A 148 -13.21 9.43 -7.03
C GLY A 148 -13.09 8.56 -5.78
N ALA A 149 -12.06 7.72 -5.74
CA ALA A 149 -11.80 6.83 -4.60
C ALA A 149 -10.33 6.85 -4.19
N ILE A 150 -10.08 7.00 -2.90
CA ILE A 150 -8.77 6.83 -2.28
C ILE A 150 -8.79 5.57 -1.42
N VAL A 151 -7.87 4.65 -1.69
CA VAL A 151 -7.67 3.42 -0.93
C VAL A 151 -6.28 3.47 -0.29
N LEU A 152 -6.23 3.51 1.03
CA LEU A 152 -4.99 3.53 1.79
C LEU A 152 -4.62 2.10 2.18
N THR A 153 -3.45 1.63 1.76
CA THR A 153 -2.93 0.33 2.19
C THR A 153 -2.35 0.46 3.59
N ASN A 154 -3.10 0.00 4.55
CA ASN A 154 -2.75 0.00 5.96
C ASN A 154 -2.18 -1.37 6.39
N SER A 155 -2.55 -1.86 7.57
CA SER A 155 -2.15 -3.14 8.16
C SER A 155 -3.08 -3.48 9.32
N ILE A 156 -3.10 -4.74 9.76
CA ILE A 156 -3.65 -5.09 11.08
C ILE A 156 -2.98 -4.31 12.20
N ALA A 157 -1.72 -3.87 12.02
CA ALA A 157 -1.01 -2.98 12.94
C ALA A 157 -1.65 -1.59 13.10
N GLY A 158 -2.55 -1.20 12.21
CA GLY A 158 -3.35 0.01 12.35
C GLY A 158 -4.61 -0.17 13.21
N LEU A 159 -4.92 -1.39 13.62
CA LEU A 159 -6.11 -1.76 14.40
C LEU A 159 -5.77 -2.43 15.74
N ARG A 160 -4.53 -2.91 15.89
CA ARG A 160 -4.01 -3.47 17.16
C ARG A 160 -2.52 -3.24 17.30
N GLY A 161 -2.03 -3.23 18.55
CA GLY A 161 -0.59 -3.17 18.83
C GLY A 161 0.12 -4.49 18.51
N LEU A 162 1.32 -4.39 17.94
CA LEU A 162 2.18 -5.54 17.66
C LEU A 162 3.56 -5.34 18.31
N VAL A 163 4.09 -6.40 18.90
CA VAL A 163 5.41 -6.37 19.58
C VAL A 163 6.53 -6.18 18.55
N GLY A 164 7.50 -5.34 18.89
CA GLY A 164 8.72 -5.10 18.11
C GLY A 164 8.52 -4.24 16.86
N VAL A 165 7.37 -3.57 16.72
CA VAL A 165 7.06 -2.66 15.60
C VAL A 165 6.27 -1.42 16.06
N ALA A 166 6.62 -0.84 17.21
CA ALA A 166 5.87 0.26 17.82
C ALA A 166 5.74 1.49 16.89
N HIS A 167 6.81 1.87 16.19
CA HIS A 167 6.83 2.97 15.21
C HIS A 167 5.93 2.68 14.01
N TYR A 168 5.93 1.45 13.49
CA TYR A 168 5.05 1.02 12.42
C TYR A 168 3.58 1.02 12.88
N THR A 169 3.31 0.49 14.07
CA THR A 169 1.98 0.52 14.70
C THR A 169 1.48 1.95 14.87
N ALA A 170 2.30 2.86 15.36
CA ALA A 170 1.95 4.27 15.50
C ALA A 170 1.61 4.92 14.14
N ALA A 171 2.45 4.69 13.12
CA ALA A 171 2.20 5.18 11.76
C ALA A 171 0.87 4.66 11.20
N LYS A 172 0.61 3.35 11.33
CA LYS A 172 -0.58 2.71 10.77
C LYS A 172 -1.87 3.06 11.53
N HIS A 173 -1.82 3.31 12.85
CA HIS A 173 -2.94 3.94 13.58
C HIS A 173 -3.17 5.39 13.12
N GLY A 174 -2.10 6.15 12.90
CA GLY A 174 -2.17 7.51 12.34
C GLY A 174 -2.87 7.54 10.98
N VAL A 175 -2.63 6.55 10.12
CA VAL A 175 -3.31 6.43 8.81
C VAL A 175 -4.81 6.20 8.97
N VAL A 176 -5.28 5.49 10.01
CA VAL A 176 -6.74 5.35 10.28
C VAL A 176 -7.35 6.71 10.60
N GLY A 177 -6.71 7.49 11.49
CA GLY A 177 -7.17 8.85 11.81
C GLY A 177 -7.17 9.78 10.59
N LEU A 178 -6.11 9.71 9.77
CA LEU A 178 -6.00 10.46 8.52
C LEU A 178 -7.13 10.08 7.55
N MET A 179 -7.39 8.80 7.37
CA MET A 179 -8.47 8.29 6.52
C MET A 179 -9.82 8.84 6.95
N GLN A 180 -10.13 8.81 8.25
CA GLN A 180 -11.41 9.29 8.80
C GLN A 180 -11.59 10.79 8.59
N SER A 181 -10.54 11.58 8.73
CA SER A 181 -10.56 13.03 8.47
C SER A 181 -10.76 13.32 6.99
N LEU A 182 -9.95 12.73 6.13
CA LEU A 182 -10.04 12.90 4.67
C LEU A 182 -11.40 12.44 4.12
N ALA A 183 -11.97 11.36 4.65
CA ALA A 183 -13.29 10.89 4.23
C ALA A 183 -14.38 11.95 4.48
N LYS A 184 -14.30 12.67 5.61
CA LYS A 184 -15.25 13.75 5.92
C LYS A 184 -14.99 15.01 5.10
N GLU A 185 -13.73 15.40 4.96
CA GLU A 185 -13.34 16.62 4.24
C GLU A 185 -13.61 16.50 2.72
N LEU A 186 -13.46 15.32 2.14
CA LEU A 186 -13.60 15.10 0.71
C LEU A 186 -14.99 14.59 0.28
N ALA A 187 -15.85 14.20 1.24
CA ALA A 187 -17.21 13.74 0.95
C ALA A 187 -18.06 14.78 0.17
N PRO A 188 -18.00 16.10 0.46
CA PRO A 188 -18.73 17.10 -0.34
C PRO A 188 -18.32 17.13 -1.82
N HIS A 189 -17.16 16.57 -2.15
CA HIS A 189 -16.61 16.48 -3.51
C HIS A 189 -16.80 15.10 -4.14
N ASN A 190 -17.65 14.23 -3.56
CA ASN A 190 -17.87 12.85 -4.00
C ASN A 190 -16.60 11.99 -4.03
N VAL A 191 -15.59 12.29 -3.20
CA VAL A 191 -14.39 11.48 -3.05
C VAL A 191 -14.54 10.60 -1.82
N ARG A 192 -14.45 9.29 -2.02
CA ARG A 192 -14.49 8.28 -0.95
C ARG A 192 -13.07 7.96 -0.48
N VAL A 193 -12.87 7.77 0.81
CA VAL A 193 -11.57 7.41 1.38
C VAL A 193 -11.73 6.22 2.31
N ASN A 194 -11.01 5.14 2.06
CA ASN A 194 -11.09 3.90 2.81
C ASN A 194 -9.69 3.29 3.05
N CYS A 195 -9.57 2.41 4.05
CA CYS A 195 -8.37 1.63 4.32
C CYS A 195 -8.59 0.14 4.04
N VAL A 196 -7.59 -0.54 3.46
CA VAL A 196 -7.47 -2.00 3.52
C VAL A 196 -6.43 -2.38 4.58
N HIS A 197 -6.70 -3.44 5.37
CA HIS A 197 -5.86 -3.86 6.49
C HIS A 197 -5.42 -5.31 6.31
N PRO A 198 -4.36 -5.57 5.54
CA PRO A 198 -3.83 -6.92 5.39
C PRO A 198 -3.11 -7.40 6.67
N THR A 199 -3.09 -8.72 6.86
CA THR A 199 -2.14 -9.45 7.70
C THR A 199 -0.81 -9.59 6.97
N ASN A 200 -0.04 -10.64 7.23
CA ASN A 200 1.12 -10.99 6.42
C ASN A 200 0.71 -11.20 4.97
N VAL A 201 1.42 -10.59 4.03
CA VAL A 201 1.18 -10.75 2.59
C VAL A 201 2.43 -11.33 1.95
N ASP A 202 2.30 -12.33 1.09
CA ASP A 202 3.42 -13.01 0.43
C ASP A 202 4.17 -12.08 -0.54
N THR A 203 5.07 -11.29 0.01
CA THR A 203 5.83 -10.27 -0.72
C THR A 203 7.29 -10.25 -0.25
N PRO A 204 8.22 -9.63 -1.00
CA PRO A 204 9.60 -9.43 -0.54
C PRO A 204 9.69 -8.69 0.80
N LEU A 205 8.67 -7.89 1.17
CA LEU A 205 8.63 -7.18 2.44
C LEU A 205 8.66 -8.13 3.65
N ILE A 206 8.07 -9.33 3.54
CA ILE A 206 8.07 -10.34 4.62
C ILE A 206 8.91 -11.57 4.30
N GLN A 207 9.10 -11.89 3.02
CA GLN A 207 9.85 -13.07 2.57
C GLN A 207 11.36 -12.79 2.51
N ASN A 208 11.92 -12.36 3.64
CA ASN A 208 13.35 -12.08 3.80
C ASN A 208 13.87 -12.59 5.15
N ASP A 209 15.18 -12.68 5.28
CA ASP A 209 15.83 -13.29 6.43
C ASP A 209 15.57 -12.54 7.73
N ALA A 210 15.50 -11.21 7.71
CA ALA A 210 15.27 -10.41 8.90
C ALA A 210 13.87 -10.67 9.48
N VAL A 211 12.84 -10.71 8.64
CA VAL A 211 11.47 -10.98 9.08
C VAL A 211 11.32 -12.43 9.51
N ARG A 212 11.84 -13.40 8.75
CA ARG A 212 11.78 -14.83 9.12
C ARG A 212 12.42 -15.08 10.47
N SER A 213 13.61 -14.50 10.73
CA SER A 213 14.32 -14.63 12.00
C SER A 213 13.52 -14.03 13.17
N ALA A 214 12.80 -12.94 12.94
CA ALA A 214 11.95 -12.33 13.97
C ALA A 214 10.73 -13.19 14.36
N PHE A 215 10.25 -14.06 13.47
CA PHE A 215 9.16 -14.99 13.76
C PHE A 215 9.61 -16.28 14.46
N ARG A 216 10.90 -16.60 14.46
CA ARG A 216 11.51 -17.76 15.13
C ARG A 216 12.77 -17.32 15.89
N PRO A 217 12.63 -16.46 16.91
CA PRO A 217 13.78 -16.04 17.72
C PRO A 217 14.40 -17.24 18.42
N GLY A 218 15.73 -17.30 18.50
CA GLY A 218 16.47 -18.36 19.19
C GLY A 218 16.78 -19.59 18.36
N LEU A 219 16.45 -19.62 17.05
CA LEU A 219 16.75 -20.79 16.20
C LEU A 219 18.25 -20.92 15.85
N GLY A 220 19.06 -19.87 16.06
CA GLY A 220 20.51 -19.87 15.77
C GLY A 220 20.87 -19.83 14.26
N ARG A 221 19.89 -19.81 13.38
CA ARG A 221 20.01 -19.67 11.92
C ARG A 221 18.77 -19.00 11.33
N THR A 222 18.85 -18.57 10.09
CA THR A 222 17.67 -18.08 9.35
C THR A 222 16.66 -19.21 9.16
N PRO A 223 15.39 -19.01 9.54
CA PRO A 223 14.32 -19.98 9.29
C PRO A 223 14.05 -20.16 7.80
N THR A 224 13.75 -21.40 7.41
CA THR A 224 13.23 -21.66 6.06
C THR A 224 11.86 -21.03 5.86
N ARG A 225 11.42 -20.89 4.59
CA ARG A 225 10.06 -20.42 4.28
C ARG A 225 8.98 -21.29 4.96
N ALA A 226 9.17 -22.61 5.02
CA ALA A 226 8.23 -23.53 5.67
C ALA A 226 8.13 -23.30 7.19
N GLU A 227 9.26 -23.12 7.88
CA GLU A 227 9.30 -22.80 9.31
C GLU A 227 8.69 -21.43 9.62
N PHE A 228 8.87 -20.46 8.73
CA PHE A 228 8.20 -19.17 8.83
C PHE A 228 6.68 -19.31 8.61
N ALA A 229 6.25 -20.09 7.61
CA ALA A 229 4.84 -20.35 7.34
C ALA A 229 4.13 -20.97 8.57
N GLU A 230 4.77 -21.96 9.21
CA GLU A 230 4.25 -22.58 10.41
C GLU A 230 4.08 -21.59 11.58
N ALA A 231 5.01 -20.66 11.75
CA ALA A 231 4.91 -19.62 12.77
C ALA A 231 3.84 -18.57 12.44
N ALA A 232 3.77 -18.14 11.18
CA ALA A 232 2.83 -17.14 10.69
C ALA A 232 1.38 -17.67 10.71
N LEU A 233 1.17 -18.97 10.46
CA LEU A 233 -0.14 -19.63 10.52
C LEU A 233 -0.85 -19.39 11.86
N ARG A 234 -0.09 -19.29 12.95
CA ARG A 234 -0.65 -19.06 14.28
C ARG A 234 -1.24 -17.67 14.48
N MET A 235 -0.97 -16.73 13.60
CA MET A 235 -1.52 -15.38 13.66
C MET A 235 -2.93 -15.27 13.05
N ASN A 236 -3.32 -16.20 12.20
CA ASN A 236 -4.56 -16.16 11.44
C ASN A 236 -5.60 -17.13 12.00
N MET A 237 -6.88 -16.85 11.84
CA MET A 237 -7.98 -17.79 12.14
C MET A 237 -8.15 -18.81 11.02
N LEU A 238 -8.08 -18.36 9.77
CA LEU A 238 -8.06 -19.26 8.63
C LEU A 238 -6.69 -19.97 8.56
N ALA A 239 -6.69 -21.20 8.06
CA ALA A 239 -5.51 -22.06 7.99
C ALA A 239 -4.54 -21.66 6.84
N VAL A 240 -4.14 -20.40 6.79
CA VAL A 240 -3.19 -19.84 5.82
C VAL A 240 -2.12 -19.02 6.56
N PRO A 241 -0.83 -19.11 6.18
CA PRO A 241 0.25 -18.37 6.84
C PRO A 241 0.28 -16.88 6.46
N TRP A 242 -0.20 -16.55 5.28
CA TRP A 242 -0.31 -15.20 4.70
C TRP A 242 -1.39 -15.19 3.63
N VAL A 243 -1.80 -13.99 3.24
CA VAL A 243 -2.64 -13.77 2.06
C VAL A 243 -1.74 -13.41 0.86
N GLU A 244 -2.29 -13.58 -0.35
CA GLU A 244 -1.56 -13.21 -1.57
C GLU A 244 -1.72 -11.71 -1.87
N PRO A 245 -0.76 -11.07 -2.58
CA PRO A 245 -0.91 -9.67 -3.00
C PRO A 245 -2.20 -9.39 -3.77
N VAL A 246 -2.68 -10.36 -4.55
CA VAL A 246 -3.91 -10.25 -5.33
C VAL A 246 -5.16 -10.16 -4.44
N ASP A 247 -5.16 -10.75 -3.25
CA ASP A 247 -6.29 -10.65 -2.32
C ASP A 247 -6.47 -9.21 -1.84
N VAL A 248 -5.35 -8.55 -1.53
CA VAL A 248 -5.35 -7.12 -1.16
C VAL A 248 -5.75 -6.24 -2.35
N ALA A 249 -5.26 -6.57 -3.55
CA ALA A 249 -5.61 -5.85 -4.77
C ALA A 249 -7.10 -6.00 -5.13
N ASN A 250 -7.72 -7.16 -4.91
CA ASN A 250 -9.16 -7.37 -5.11
C ASN A 250 -10.01 -6.52 -4.15
N ALA A 251 -9.59 -6.40 -2.88
CA ALA A 251 -10.26 -5.51 -1.93
C ALA A 251 -10.13 -4.03 -2.33
N ALA A 252 -8.93 -3.62 -2.79
CA ALA A 252 -8.70 -2.28 -3.30
C ALA A 252 -9.55 -1.99 -4.56
N LEU A 253 -9.63 -2.93 -5.50
CA LEU A 253 -10.47 -2.84 -6.68
C LEU A 253 -11.95 -2.68 -6.31
N PHE A 254 -12.47 -3.47 -5.37
CA PHE A 254 -13.84 -3.33 -4.87
C PHE A 254 -14.07 -1.91 -4.34
N LEU A 255 -13.22 -1.42 -3.45
CA LEU A 255 -13.34 -0.07 -2.88
C LEU A 255 -13.18 1.04 -3.92
N ALA A 256 -12.41 0.83 -4.99
CA ALA A 256 -12.20 1.77 -6.10
C ALA A 256 -13.38 1.78 -7.10
N SER A 257 -14.14 0.70 -7.17
CA SER A 257 -15.24 0.53 -8.12
C SER A 257 -16.54 1.21 -7.66
N ASP A 258 -17.49 1.28 -8.58
CA ASP A 258 -18.84 1.83 -8.30
C ASP A 258 -19.70 0.87 -7.44
N GLU A 259 -19.26 -0.39 -7.27
CA GLU A 259 -19.88 -1.31 -6.31
C GLU A 259 -19.79 -0.80 -4.87
N ALA A 260 -18.73 -0.03 -4.57
CA ALA A 260 -18.51 0.60 -3.28
C ALA A 260 -18.96 2.07 -3.22
N ARG A 261 -19.85 2.54 -4.12
CA ARG A 261 -20.23 3.95 -4.24
C ARG A 261 -20.75 4.63 -2.97
N TYR A 262 -21.23 3.85 -2.02
CA TYR A 262 -21.69 4.34 -0.70
C TYR A 262 -20.83 3.87 0.47
N ILE A 263 -19.59 3.41 0.19
CA ILE A 263 -18.65 2.96 1.21
C ILE A 263 -17.52 3.98 1.33
N THR A 264 -17.45 4.68 2.45
CA THR A 264 -16.38 5.61 2.82
C THR A 264 -16.09 5.55 4.32
N ALA A 265 -14.91 5.94 4.74
CA ALA A 265 -14.44 5.92 6.12
C ALA A 265 -14.40 4.51 6.76
N VAL A 266 -14.25 3.45 5.96
CA VAL A 266 -14.19 2.08 6.48
C VAL A 266 -12.74 1.57 6.60
N THR A 267 -12.54 0.71 7.59
CA THR A 267 -11.37 -0.13 7.76
C THR A 267 -11.74 -1.54 7.32
N LEU A 268 -11.24 -2.00 6.16
CA LEU A 268 -11.56 -3.30 5.59
C LEU A 268 -10.41 -4.29 5.83
N PRO A 269 -10.53 -5.24 6.79
CA PRO A 269 -9.52 -6.27 6.99
C PRO A 269 -9.44 -7.24 5.79
N VAL A 270 -8.21 -7.55 5.37
CA VAL A 270 -7.87 -8.63 4.42
C VAL A 270 -6.84 -9.49 5.14
N ASP A 271 -7.26 -10.17 6.20
CA ASP A 271 -6.36 -10.58 7.26
C ASP A 271 -6.53 -12.05 7.71
N ALA A 272 -7.33 -12.82 7.02
CA ALA A 272 -7.62 -14.21 7.41
C ALA A 272 -8.08 -14.34 8.88
N GLY A 273 -8.72 -13.28 9.43
CA GLY A 273 -9.21 -13.23 10.80
C GLY A 273 -8.13 -12.90 11.84
N ALA A 274 -6.94 -12.42 11.43
CA ALA A 274 -5.83 -12.17 12.35
C ALA A 274 -6.15 -11.16 13.46
N ILE A 275 -7.01 -10.17 13.20
CA ILE A 275 -7.38 -9.16 14.22
C ILE A 275 -8.20 -9.79 15.35
N GLN A 276 -8.96 -10.81 15.09
CA GLN A 276 -9.86 -11.46 16.03
C GLN A 276 -9.19 -12.62 16.80
N ARG A 277 -7.91 -12.88 16.54
CA ARG A 277 -7.13 -13.96 17.18
C ARG A 277 -6.19 -13.36 18.30
#